data_4a24102179245285a8b796256eec4aa8
#
_entry.id   4a24102179245285a8b796256eec4aa8
#
_cell.length_a   1.000
_cell.length_b   1.000
_cell.length_c   1.000
_cell.angle_alpha   90.00
_cell.angle_beta   90.00
_cell.angle_gamma   90.00
#
_symmetry.space_group_name_H-M   'P 1'
#
loop_
_entity.id
_entity.type
_entity.pdbx_description
1 polymer ?
#
loop_
_entity_poly.entity_id
_entity_poly.type
_entity_poly.pdbx_seq_one_letter_code
_entity_poly.pdbx_strand_id
1 'polypeptide(L)'
;IMQLNFNMVSKATEIINKEGGFDVIHAHDWLVTYAAKTLKNSYDIPIVATIHATEAGRNSGIHDETQRYINDTEWLLTYEASEVIVNSNFMKNDIQRLFGLPYDKINVIPNGINLSNFTGIERDYDFRRQYAMDNEKIILYVGRLVYEKGIQHLIAAMPKILSNYNDAKLIIAGRGGMIDELRAEAANLGLNNKVYFTGYLNSKQVQKMYKCADVAVFPSTYEPFGIVALEAMLAGVPTVVSDVGGLDEIITHGVDGMKSYAGNPNSIADSVTALLYS
;
A
#
# COMPACT_ATOMS: atom_id res chain seq x y z
N ILE A 1 12.73 9.29 17.70
CA ILE A 1 13.58 9.04 16.50
C ILE A 1 15.06 9.07 16.89
N MET A 2 15.57 10.10 17.53
CA MET A 2 17.01 10.18 17.92
C MET A 2 17.45 9.00 18.80
N GLN A 3 16.65 8.62 19.81
CA GLN A 3 16.96 7.44 20.65
C GLN A 3 17.01 6.13 19.84
N LEU A 4 16.11 5.97 18.86
CA LEU A 4 16.13 4.81 17.96
C LEU A 4 17.44 4.76 17.17
N ASN A 5 17.82 5.86 16.54
CA ASN A 5 19.05 5.95 15.76
C ASN A 5 20.29 5.72 16.62
N PHE A 6 20.33 6.26 17.85
CA PHE A 6 21.43 6.00 18.79
C PHE A 6 21.56 4.50 19.13
N ASN A 7 20.45 3.84 19.43
CA ASN A 7 20.44 2.40 19.71
C ASN A 7 20.87 1.58 18.47
N MET A 8 20.47 2.00 17.27
CA MET A 8 20.89 1.37 16.02
C MET A 8 22.41 1.50 15.79
N VAL A 9 22.97 2.69 15.99
CA VAL A 9 24.41 2.90 15.86
C VAL A 9 25.16 2.01 16.85
N SER A 10 24.77 2.02 18.12
CA SER A 10 25.40 1.20 19.16
C SER A 10 25.39 -0.29 18.79
N LYS A 11 24.22 -0.80 18.35
CA LYS A 11 24.09 -2.23 18.01
C LYS A 11 24.82 -2.59 16.71
N ALA A 12 24.77 -1.73 15.71
CA ALA A 12 25.49 -1.94 14.47
C ALA A 12 27.02 -1.93 14.70
N THR A 13 27.53 -1.03 15.56
CA THR A 13 28.94 -0.99 15.94
C THR A 13 29.41 -2.31 16.58
N GLU A 14 28.60 -2.88 17.50
CA GLU A 14 28.91 -4.20 18.07
C GLU A 14 29.02 -5.28 16.99
N ILE A 15 28.06 -5.29 16.04
CA ILE A 15 28.01 -6.29 14.97
C ILE A 15 29.19 -6.10 14.02
N ILE A 16 29.49 -4.87 13.59
CA ILE A 16 30.63 -4.56 12.70
C ILE A 16 31.94 -5.03 13.31
N ASN A 17 32.14 -4.73 14.59
CA ASN A 17 33.38 -5.13 15.30
C ASN A 17 33.49 -6.66 15.47
N LYS A 18 32.37 -7.35 15.61
CA LYS A 18 32.34 -8.80 15.77
C LYS A 18 32.56 -9.55 14.46
N GLU A 19 31.94 -9.08 13.37
CA GLU A 19 31.94 -9.76 12.07
C GLU A 19 33.11 -9.33 11.16
N GLY A 20 33.88 -8.30 11.56
CA GLY A 20 35.06 -7.83 10.83
C GLY A 20 34.78 -6.83 9.68
N GLY A 21 33.59 -6.25 9.66
CA GLY A 21 33.19 -5.21 8.69
C GLY A 21 32.04 -5.62 7.77
N PHE A 22 31.58 -4.65 6.95
CA PHE A 22 30.55 -4.81 5.92
C PHE A 22 30.88 -3.92 4.74
N ASP A 23 30.44 -4.32 3.55
CA ASP A 23 30.71 -3.62 2.29
C ASP A 23 29.67 -2.53 1.98
N VAL A 24 28.47 -2.63 2.56
CA VAL A 24 27.35 -1.72 2.28
C VAL A 24 26.38 -1.62 3.46
N ILE A 25 25.81 -0.43 3.64
CA ILE A 25 24.67 -0.17 4.52
C ILE A 25 23.42 -0.03 3.65
N HIS A 26 22.42 -0.90 3.84
CA HIS A 26 21.14 -0.76 3.18
C HIS A 26 20.13 -0.11 4.14
N ALA A 27 19.75 1.13 3.87
CA ALA A 27 18.83 1.92 4.67
C ALA A 27 17.43 1.95 4.04
N HIS A 28 16.38 1.74 4.84
CA HIS A 28 14.98 1.77 4.39
C HIS A 28 14.23 2.92 5.04
N ASP A 29 13.77 3.88 4.23
CA ASP A 29 13.05 5.08 4.61
C ASP A 29 13.80 5.98 5.63
N TRP A 30 13.23 7.13 5.93
CA TRP A 30 13.84 8.21 6.69
C TRP A 30 14.15 7.92 8.17
N LEU A 31 13.45 6.97 8.79
CA LEU A 31 13.60 6.69 10.23
C LEU A 31 15.01 6.30 10.66
N VAL A 32 15.81 5.75 9.75
CA VAL A 32 17.16 5.24 10.01
C VAL A 32 18.27 6.15 9.50
N THR A 33 17.93 7.32 8.96
CA THR A 33 18.84 8.24 8.26
C THR A 33 20.06 8.60 9.08
N TYR A 34 19.85 9.02 10.33
CA TYR A 34 20.97 9.47 11.19
C TYR A 34 21.89 8.32 11.59
N ALA A 35 21.34 7.12 11.80
CA ALA A 35 22.14 5.93 12.07
C ALA A 35 22.98 5.55 10.83
N ALA A 36 22.38 5.49 9.66
CA ALA A 36 23.05 5.16 8.42
C ALA A 36 24.17 6.15 8.11
N LYS A 37 23.90 7.46 8.22
CA LYS A 37 24.91 8.53 8.02
C LYS A 37 26.07 8.43 9.03
N THR A 38 25.77 8.16 10.31
CA THR A 38 26.79 8.01 11.34
C THR A 38 27.71 6.82 11.04
N LEU A 39 27.14 5.67 10.70
CA LEU A 39 27.89 4.46 10.37
C LEU A 39 28.72 4.62 9.08
N LYS A 40 28.14 5.24 8.03
CA LYS A 40 28.87 5.60 6.81
C LYS A 40 30.15 6.37 7.14
N ASN A 41 30.02 7.43 7.93
CA ASN A 41 31.15 8.31 8.24
C ASN A 41 32.16 7.69 9.21
N SER A 42 31.71 6.78 10.10
CA SER A 42 32.59 6.15 11.11
C SER A 42 33.41 5.00 10.53
N TYR A 43 32.86 4.30 9.52
CA TYR A 43 33.45 3.07 8.98
C TYR A 43 33.78 3.14 7.49
N ASP A 44 33.51 4.29 6.84
CA ASP A 44 33.70 4.49 5.38
C ASP A 44 32.91 3.46 4.55
N ILE A 45 31.68 3.13 4.98
CA ILE A 45 30.81 2.15 4.31
C ILE A 45 29.77 2.90 3.49
N PRO A 46 29.61 2.65 2.17
CA PRO A 46 28.61 3.32 1.35
C PRO A 46 27.17 2.93 1.75
N ILE A 47 26.23 3.87 1.51
CA ILE A 47 24.80 3.65 1.74
C ILE A 47 24.09 3.39 0.41
N VAL A 48 23.27 2.34 0.38
CA VAL A 48 22.16 2.16 -0.56
C VAL A 48 20.88 2.48 0.20
N ALA A 49 20.05 3.38 -0.33
CA ALA A 49 18.78 3.75 0.30
C ALA A 49 17.58 3.24 -0.49
N THR A 50 16.63 2.57 0.15
CA THR A 50 15.32 2.28 -0.45
C THR A 50 14.28 3.24 0.11
N ILE A 51 13.58 3.96 -0.79
CA ILE A 51 12.46 4.85 -0.46
C ILE A 51 11.17 4.16 -0.86
N HIS A 52 10.37 3.78 0.14
CA HIS A 52 9.10 3.08 -0.07
C HIS A 52 7.93 4.03 -0.30
N ALA A 53 7.98 5.23 0.24
CA ALA A 53 7.00 6.30 0.03
C ALA A 53 7.61 7.64 0.50
N THR A 54 7.05 8.76 0.06
CA THR A 54 7.45 10.10 0.50
C THR A 54 6.39 10.71 1.42
N GLU A 55 6.81 11.56 2.35
CA GLU A 55 5.89 12.32 3.21
C GLU A 55 5.02 13.26 2.37
N ALA A 56 5.63 13.94 1.40
CA ALA A 56 4.91 14.81 0.47
C ALA A 56 3.86 14.04 -0.34
N GLY A 57 4.15 12.82 -0.79
CA GLY A 57 3.20 12.00 -1.52
C GLY A 57 2.01 11.55 -0.67
N ARG A 58 2.26 11.10 0.57
CA ARG A 58 1.20 10.66 1.50
C ARG A 58 0.21 11.76 1.85
N ASN A 59 0.66 13.01 1.92
CA ASN A 59 -0.11 14.15 2.39
C ASN A 59 -0.50 15.13 1.27
N SER A 60 -0.23 14.78 -0.01
CA SER A 60 -0.43 15.67 -1.16
C SER A 60 0.29 17.01 -1.01
N GLY A 61 1.48 16.99 -0.40
CA GLY A 61 2.31 18.16 -0.09
C GLY A 61 2.84 18.15 1.34
N ILE A 62 3.47 19.28 1.74
CA ILE A 62 4.02 19.49 3.09
C ILE A 62 3.23 20.62 3.72
N HIS A 63 2.56 20.37 4.83
CA HIS A 63 1.58 21.27 5.44
C HIS A 63 1.96 21.74 6.85
N ASP A 64 2.89 21.05 7.53
CA ASP A 64 3.34 21.41 8.88
C ASP A 64 4.84 21.15 9.08
N GLU A 65 5.38 21.59 10.24
CA GLU A 65 6.79 21.47 10.57
C GLU A 65 7.25 20.03 10.80
N THR A 66 6.36 19.14 11.24
CA THR A 66 6.68 17.70 11.39
C THR A 66 6.87 17.06 10.04
N GLN A 67 5.96 17.33 9.10
CA GLN A 67 6.07 16.86 7.71
C GLN A 67 7.31 17.42 7.02
N ARG A 68 7.62 18.71 7.25
CA ARG A 68 8.84 19.34 6.75
C ARG A 68 10.09 18.62 7.26
N TYR A 69 10.17 18.36 8.57
CA TYR A 69 11.28 17.62 9.17
C TYR A 69 11.43 16.21 8.56
N ILE A 70 10.32 15.52 8.32
CA ILE A 70 10.34 14.19 7.68
C ILE A 70 10.84 14.29 6.25
N ASN A 71 10.29 15.20 5.45
CA ASN A 71 10.70 15.42 4.06
C ASN A 71 12.20 15.80 3.94
N ASP A 72 12.68 16.68 4.81
CA ASP A 72 14.10 17.06 4.83
C ASP A 72 15.01 15.88 5.23
N THR A 73 14.50 14.99 6.08
CA THR A 73 15.23 13.78 6.49
C THR A 73 15.21 12.71 5.39
N GLU A 74 14.13 12.59 4.61
CA GLU A 74 14.04 11.78 3.38
C GLU A 74 15.05 12.30 2.34
N TRP A 75 15.08 13.61 2.12
CA TRP A 75 16.08 14.25 1.25
C TRP A 75 17.50 13.95 1.73
N LEU A 76 17.80 14.11 3.03
CA LEU A 76 19.13 13.85 3.59
C LEU A 76 19.56 12.40 3.35
N LEU A 77 18.69 11.42 3.55
CA LEU A 77 18.99 10.02 3.29
C LEU A 77 19.36 9.79 1.83
N THR A 78 18.54 10.33 0.91
CA THR A 78 18.77 10.17 -0.53
C THR A 78 20.02 10.90 -0.98
N TYR A 79 20.36 12.05 -0.36
CA TYR A 79 21.60 12.78 -0.62
C TYR A 79 22.83 11.99 -0.19
N GLU A 80 22.84 11.43 1.02
CA GLU A 80 23.96 10.68 1.60
C GLU A 80 24.17 9.31 0.94
N ALA A 81 23.14 8.71 0.37
CA ALA A 81 23.23 7.42 -0.31
C ALA A 81 24.09 7.52 -1.58
N SER A 82 24.85 6.47 -1.89
CA SER A 82 25.52 6.31 -3.18
C SER A 82 24.51 5.96 -4.27
N GLU A 83 23.55 5.08 -3.96
CA GLU A 83 22.45 4.65 -4.84
C GLU A 83 21.12 4.71 -4.12
N VAL A 84 20.05 5.03 -4.84
CA VAL A 84 18.69 5.08 -4.33
C VAL A 84 17.82 4.06 -5.07
N ILE A 85 17.13 3.21 -4.34
CA ILE A 85 16.18 2.24 -4.87
C ILE A 85 14.76 2.74 -4.61
N VAL A 86 13.91 2.60 -5.61
CA VAL A 86 12.46 2.84 -5.53
C VAL A 86 11.69 1.68 -6.18
N ASN A 87 10.42 1.54 -5.86
CA ASN A 87 9.64 0.36 -6.23
C ASN A 87 8.86 0.50 -7.55
N SER A 88 8.80 1.71 -8.13
CA SER A 88 8.07 2.01 -9.36
C SER A 88 8.70 3.18 -10.12
N ASN A 89 8.39 3.32 -11.41
CA ASN A 89 8.77 4.50 -12.19
C ASN A 89 8.07 5.77 -11.68
N PHE A 90 6.85 5.64 -11.18
CA PHE A 90 6.17 6.73 -10.49
C PHE A 90 7.02 7.28 -9.35
N MET A 91 7.51 6.42 -8.45
CA MET A 91 8.37 6.82 -7.33
C MET A 91 9.70 7.39 -7.80
N LYS A 92 10.29 6.87 -8.89
CA LYS A 92 11.51 7.43 -9.49
C LYS A 92 11.31 8.89 -9.89
N ASN A 93 10.22 9.17 -10.61
CA ASN A 93 9.89 10.52 -11.06
C ASN A 93 9.54 11.44 -9.87
N ASP A 94 8.83 10.89 -8.86
CA ASP A 94 8.41 11.65 -7.68
C ASP A 94 9.61 12.12 -6.85
N ILE A 95 10.55 11.23 -6.48
CA ILE A 95 11.73 11.61 -5.70
C ILE A 95 12.70 12.45 -6.50
N GLN A 96 12.81 12.26 -7.81
CA GLN A 96 13.60 13.15 -8.66
C GLN A 96 13.05 14.58 -8.61
N ARG A 97 11.72 14.73 -8.75
CA ARG A 97 11.05 16.03 -8.68
C ARG A 97 11.15 16.68 -7.31
N LEU A 98 10.96 15.89 -6.24
CA LEU A 98 10.94 16.40 -4.85
C LEU A 98 12.34 16.77 -4.35
N PHE A 99 13.34 15.95 -4.65
CA PHE A 99 14.66 16.04 -4.05
C PHE A 99 15.77 16.49 -5.01
N GLY A 100 15.48 16.63 -6.30
CA GLY A 100 16.45 17.08 -7.30
C GLY A 100 17.60 16.11 -7.53
N LEU A 101 17.39 14.81 -7.32
CA LEU A 101 18.42 13.80 -7.46
C LEU A 101 18.80 13.57 -8.92
N PRO A 102 20.08 13.24 -9.21
CA PRO A 102 20.49 12.76 -10.53
C PRO A 102 19.70 11.52 -10.94
N TYR A 103 19.27 11.45 -12.20
CA TYR A 103 18.40 10.38 -12.69
C TYR A 103 19.09 9.00 -12.66
N ASP A 104 20.40 8.97 -12.88
CA ASP A 104 21.27 7.77 -12.85
C ASP A 104 21.52 7.24 -11.44
N LYS A 105 21.31 8.05 -10.41
CA LYS A 105 21.39 7.64 -9.00
C LYS A 105 20.16 6.82 -8.55
N ILE A 106 19.05 6.85 -9.31
CA ILE A 106 17.77 6.28 -8.91
C ILE A 106 17.49 5.01 -9.71
N ASN A 107 17.44 3.87 -9.02
CA ASN A 107 17.18 2.55 -9.59
C ASN A 107 15.77 2.08 -9.26
N VAL A 108 15.03 1.61 -10.27
CA VAL A 108 13.70 1.02 -10.07
C VAL A 108 13.85 -0.47 -9.87
N ILE A 109 13.50 -0.96 -8.67
CA ILE A 109 13.47 -2.38 -8.34
C ILE A 109 12.10 -2.69 -7.73
N PRO A 110 11.15 -3.23 -8.51
CA PRO A 110 9.81 -3.55 -8.04
C PRO A 110 9.83 -4.56 -6.89
N ASN A 111 8.88 -4.43 -5.96
CA ASN A 111 8.71 -5.42 -4.91
C ASN A 111 8.22 -6.74 -5.50
N GLY A 112 8.73 -7.85 -4.99
CA GLY A 112 8.23 -9.18 -5.25
C GLY A 112 7.20 -9.63 -4.22
N ILE A 113 6.44 -10.67 -4.55
CA ILE A 113 5.57 -11.39 -3.61
C ILE A 113 5.96 -12.86 -3.57
N ASN A 114 5.75 -13.49 -2.42
CA ASN A 114 6.02 -14.91 -2.27
C ASN A 114 4.84 -15.74 -2.82
N LEU A 115 5.06 -16.42 -3.94
CA LEU A 115 4.06 -17.24 -4.62
C LEU A 115 3.50 -18.36 -3.73
N SER A 116 4.29 -18.88 -2.78
CA SER A 116 3.84 -19.93 -1.87
C SER A 116 2.76 -19.49 -0.88
N ASN A 117 2.58 -18.18 -0.68
CA ASN A 117 1.58 -17.63 0.25
C ASN A 117 0.14 -18.05 -0.09
N PHE A 118 -0.16 -18.38 -1.35
CA PHE A 118 -1.50 -18.77 -1.80
C PHE A 118 -1.58 -20.21 -2.32
N THR A 119 -0.46 -20.96 -2.30
CA THR A 119 -0.42 -22.35 -2.74
C THR A 119 -1.23 -23.25 -1.78
N GLY A 120 -2.14 -24.06 -2.34
CA GLY A 120 -2.94 -25.01 -1.57
C GLY A 120 -4.05 -24.37 -0.70
N ILE A 121 -4.31 -23.06 -0.87
CA ILE A 121 -5.44 -22.40 -0.20
C ILE A 121 -6.64 -22.43 -1.13
N GLU A 122 -7.67 -23.16 -0.74
CA GLU A 122 -8.95 -23.22 -1.42
C GLU A 122 -9.97 -22.23 -0.80
N ARG A 123 -11.08 -22.01 -1.51
CA ARG A 123 -12.17 -21.18 -1.03
C ARG A 123 -12.86 -21.83 0.16
N ASP A 124 -12.79 -21.22 1.33
CA ASP A 124 -13.37 -21.68 2.60
C ASP A 124 -14.79 -21.10 2.74
N TYR A 125 -15.80 -21.89 2.41
CA TYR A 125 -17.20 -21.45 2.44
C TYR A 125 -17.70 -21.14 3.85
N ASP A 126 -17.25 -21.86 4.88
CA ASP A 126 -17.65 -21.59 6.26
C ASP A 126 -17.03 -20.32 6.79
N PHE A 127 -15.78 -20.04 6.41
CA PHE A 127 -15.15 -18.75 6.68
C PHE A 127 -15.87 -17.62 5.94
N ARG A 128 -16.25 -17.82 4.67
CA ARG A 128 -16.96 -16.85 3.85
C ARG A 128 -18.31 -16.46 4.45
N ARG A 129 -19.08 -17.44 4.96
CA ARG A 129 -20.42 -17.24 5.55
C ARG A 129 -20.42 -16.39 6.81
N GLN A 130 -19.27 -16.18 7.46
CA GLN A 130 -19.14 -15.23 8.57
C GLN A 130 -19.29 -13.77 8.10
N TYR A 131 -19.14 -13.49 6.80
CA TYR A 131 -19.11 -12.15 6.25
C TYR A 131 -20.20 -11.87 5.21
N ALA A 132 -20.63 -12.86 4.46
CA ALA A 132 -21.62 -12.70 3.39
C ALA A 132 -22.47 -13.93 3.23
N MET A 133 -23.73 -13.76 2.79
CA MET A 133 -24.62 -14.86 2.40
C MET A 133 -24.10 -15.54 1.12
N ASP A 134 -24.55 -16.77 0.86
CA ASP A 134 -24.08 -17.57 -0.28
C ASP A 134 -24.39 -16.92 -1.65
N ASN A 135 -25.48 -16.15 -1.74
CA ASN A 135 -25.87 -15.40 -2.94
C ASN A 135 -25.19 -14.02 -3.07
N GLU A 136 -24.57 -13.50 -2.00
CA GLU A 136 -23.91 -12.19 -2.06
C GLU A 136 -22.51 -12.30 -2.67
N LYS A 137 -22.14 -11.36 -3.54
CA LYS A 137 -20.79 -11.18 -4.05
C LYS A 137 -19.96 -10.33 -3.09
N ILE A 138 -18.76 -10.79 -2.75
CA ILE A 138 -17.83 -10.07 -1.87
C ILE A 138 -16.95 -9.14 -2.69
N ILE A 139 -17.10 -7.84 -2.47
CA ILE A 139 -16.15 -6.81 -2.86
C ILE A 139 -15.19 -6.64 -1.69
N LEU A 140 -13.91 -6.87 -1.89
CA LEU A 140 -12.90 -6.88 -0.83
C LEU A 140 -11.95 -5.70 -0.93
N TYR A 141 -11.76 -5.01 0.18
CA TYR A 141 -10.63 -4.11 0.40
C TYR A 141 -9.73 -4.68 1.52
N VAL A 142 -8.43 -4.68 1.30
CA VAL A 142 -7.41 -5.03 2.32
C VAL A 142 -6.39 -3.92 2.40
N GLY A 143 -6.17 -3.35 3.58
CA GLY A 143 -5.16 -2.32 3.77
C GLY A 143 -5.34 -1.45 5.01
N ARG A 144 -4.45 -0.45 5.17
CA ARG A 144 -4.57 0.56 6.22
C ARG A 144 -5.78 1.46 5.93
N LEU A 145 -6.50 1.85 6.99
CA LEU A 145 -7.64 2.77 6.89
C LEU A 145 -7.16 4.20 7.11
N VAL A 146 -6.53 4.76 6.08
CA VAL A 146 -5.97 6.12 6.04
C VAL A 146 -6.41 6.80 4.75
N TYR A 147 -6.38 8.15 4.74
CA TYR A 147 -6.98 8.97 3.70
C TYR A 147 -6.49 8.63 2.29
N GLU A 148 -5.18 8.49 2.11
CA GLU A 148 -4.55 8.21 0.82
C GLU A 148 -4.92 6.83 0.23
N LYS A 149 -5.52 5.93 1.02
CA LYS A 149 -6.01 4.63 0.54
C LYS A 149 -7.40 4.70 -0.09
N GLY A 150 -8.09 5.84 -0.01
CA GLY A 150 -9.28 6.13 -0.80
C GLY A 150 -10.53 5.30 -0.49
N ILE A 151 -10.59 4.64 0.70
CA ILE A 151 -11.71 3.75 1.08
C ILE A 151 -13.04 4.51 1.10
N GLN A 152 -13.03 5.79 1.48
CA GLN A 152 -14.18 6.69 1.42
C GLN A 152 -14.81 6.71 0.02
N HIS A 153 -14.02 6.72 -1.04
CA HIS A 153 -14.53 6.71 -2.42
C HIS A 153 -15.15 5.36 -2.80
N LEU A 154 -14.65 4.25 -2.25
CA LEU A 154 -15.25 2.93 -2.44
C LEU A 154 -16.58 2.81 -1.70
N ILE A 155 -16.68 3.33 -0.47
CA ILE A 155 -17.95 3.37 0.27
C ILE A 155 -18.96 4.24 -0.47
N ALA A 156 -18.55 5.42 -0.96
CA ALA A 156 -19.39 6.30 -1.77
C ALA A 156 -19.82 5.69 -3.13
N ALA A 157 -19.08 4.71 -3.65
CA ALA A 157 -19.43 3.98 -4.86
C ALA A 157 -20.53 2.92 -4.63
N MET A 158 -20.69 2.42 -3.39
CA MET A 158 -21.59 1.31 -3.08
C MET A 158 -23.06 1.54 -3.46
N PRO A 159 -23.67 2.72 -3.28
CA PRO A 159 -25.06 2.93 -3.72
C PRO A 159 -25.26 2.66 -5.22
N LYS A 160 -24.32 3.10 -6.07
CA LYS A 160 -24.37 2.85 -7.51
C LYS A 160 -24.10 1.37 -7.83
N ILE A 161 -23.14 0.73 -7.14
CA ILE A 161 -22.89 -0.70 -7.30
C ILE A 161 -24.17 -1.51 -6.95
N LEU A 162 -24.80 -1.21 -5.82
CA LEU A 162 -26.01 -1.91 -5.37
C LEU A 162 -27.23 -1.66 -6.25
N SER A 163 -27.33 -0.51 -6.91
CA SER A 163 -28.38 -0.26 -7.90
C SER A 163 -28.23 -1.14 -9.15
N ASN A 164 -27.01 -1.51 -9.51
CA ASN A 164 -26.72 -2.39 -10.65
C ASN A 164 -26.64 -3.86 -10.23
N TYR A 165 -26.12 -4.16 -9.05
CA TYR A 165 -25.93 -5.51 -8.51
C TYR A 165 -26.29 -5.55 -7.02
N ASN A 166 -27.58 -5.81 -6.71
CA ASN A 166 -28.12 -5.70 -5.35
C ASN A 166 -27.51 -6.71 -4.36
N ASP A 167 -27.07 -7.87 -4.83
CA ASP A 167 -26.46 -8.93 -4.03
C ASP A 167 -24.93 -8.75 -3.91
N ALA A 168 -24.46 -7.52 -3.78
CA ALA A 168 -23.08 -7.20 -3.46
C ALA A 168 -22.94 -6.82 -1.97
N LYS A 169 -21.75 -7.10 -1.41
CA LYS A 169 -21.35 -6.73 -0.05
C LYS A 169 -19.88 -6.32 -0.03
N LEU A 170 -19.60 -5.17 0.59
CA LEU A 170 -18.25 -4.67 0.76
C LEU A 170 -17.66 -5.14 2.09
N ILE A 171 -16.53 -5.82 2.03
CA ILE A 171 -15.75 -6.24 3.20
C ILE A 171 -14.47 -5.42 3.25
N ILE A 172 -14.29 -4.68 4.35
CA ILE A 172 -13.13 -3.82 4.59
C ILE A 172 -12.26 -4.46 5.67
N ALA A 173 -11.11 -4.99 5.27
CA ALA A 173 -10.16 -5.64 6.15
C ALA A 173 -8.97 -4.73 6.43
N GLY A 174 -8.83 -4.28 7.68
CA GLY A 174 -7.72 -3.43 8.09
C GLY A 174 -7.98 -2.58 9.32
N ARG A 175 -6.99 -1.74 9.65
CA ARG A 175 -7.03 -0.76 10.75
C ARG A 175 -6.45 0.57 10.29
N GLY A 176 -6.87 1.66 10.92
CA GLY A 176 -6.34 2.99 10.66
C GLY A 176 -7.18 4.08 11.32
N GLY A 177 -6.68 5.30 11.29
CA GLY A 177 -7.31 6.45 11.96
C GLY A 177 -8.69 6.81 11.44
N MET A 178 -9.03 6.42 10.19
CA MET A 178 -10.32 6.77 9.57
C MET A 178 -11.47 5.81 9.90
N ILE A 179 -11.28 4.80 10.76
CA ILE A 179 -12.30 3.76 10.98
C ILE A 179 -13.68 4.32 11.38
N ASP A 180 -13.71 5.32 12.26
CA ASP A 180 -14.96 5.88 12.76
C ASP A 180 -15.64 6.77 11.70
N GLU A 181 -14.87 7.55 10.95
CA GLU A 181 -15.36 8.34 9.82
C GLU A 181 -15.96 7.45 8.72
N LEU A 182 -15.25 6.37 8.34
CA LEU A 182 -15.72 5.43 7.32
C LEU A 182 -17.00 4.70 7.75
N ARG A 183 -17.13 4.34 9.03
CA ARG A 183 -18.36 3.76 9.57
C ARG A 183 -19.51 4.76 9.55
N ALA A 184 -19.25 6.01 9.93
CA ALA A 184 -20.26 7.06 9.87
C ALA A 184 -20.73 7.33 8.44
N GLU A 185 -19.80 7.35 7.46
CA GLU A 185 -20.13 7.50 6.04
C GLU A 185 -21.03 6.34 5.55
N ALA A 186 -20.64 5.10 5.84
CA ALA A 186 -21.44 3.93 5.49
C ALA A 186 -22.86 3.98 6.11
N ALA A 187 -22.96 4.41 7.37
CA ALA A 187 -24.26 4.57 8.05
C ALA A 187 -25.13 5.68 7.42
N ASN A 188 -24.52 6.84 7.11
CA ASN A 188 -25.20 7.97 6.46
C ASN A 188 -25.74 7.60 5.06
N LEU A 189 -25.08 6.69 4.36
CA LEU A 189 -25.52 6.16 3.07
C LEU A 189 -26.51 4.99 3.20
N GLY A 190 -26.90 4.59 4.43
CA GLY A 190 -27.80 3.47 4.66
C GLY A 190 -27.20 2.08 4.39
N LEU A 191 -25.87 1.97 4.43
CA LEU A 191 -25.13 0.76 4.03
C LEU A 191 -24.79 -0.19 5.19
N ASN A 192 -25.40 -0.06 6.36
CA ASN A 192 -25.06 -0.84 7.57
C ASN A 192 -25.03 -2.35 7.36
N ASN A 193 -25.89 -2.88 6.47
CA ASN A 193 -25.97 -4.30 6.16
C ASN A 193 -25.13 -4.70 4.91
N LYS A 194 -24.57 -3.72 4.21
CA LYS A 194 -23.83 -3.91 2.94
C LYS A 194 -22.35 -3.61 3.04
N VAL A 195 -21.89 -2.94 4.12
CA VAL A 195 -20.49 -2.66 4.39
C VAL A 195 -20.11 -3.25 5.75
N TYR A 196 -19.11 -4.12 5.75
CA TYR A 196 -18.62 -4.79 6.95
C TYR A 196 -17.13 -4.52 7.18
N PHE A 197 -16.80 -4.08 8.39
CA PHE A 197 -15.42 -3.81 8.82
C PHE A 197 -14.91 -4.95 9.69
N THR A 198 -13.97 -5.74 9.18
CA THR A 198 -13.44 -6.90 9.92
C THR A 198 -12.47 -6.52 11.04
N GLY A 199 -11.91 -5.30 10.99
CA GLY A 199 -10.72 -4.96 11.75
C GLY A 199 -9.48 -5.65 11.18
N TYR A 200 -8.48 -5.87 12.04
CA TYR A 200 -7.23 -6.54 11.64
C TYR A 200 -7.46 -8.03 11.40
N LEU A 201 -6.99 -8.51 10.27
CA LEU A 201 -6.87 -9.93 9.95
C LEU A 201 -5.38 -10.32 9.93
N ASN A 202 -5.04 -11.47 10.47
CA ASN A 202 -3.68 -12.01 10.32
C ASN A 202 -3.46 -12.55 8.90
N SER A 203 -2.21 -12.83 8.53
CA SER A 203 -1.84 -13.23 7.16
C SER A 203 -2.66 -14.41 6.62
N LYS A 204 -2.92 -15.44 7.45
CA LYS A 204 -3.73 -16.61 7.04
C LYS A 204 -5.19 -16.24 6.78
N GLN A 205 -5.76 -15.36 7.62
CA GLN A 205 -7.12 -14.87 7.43
C GLN A 205 -7.24 -13.98 6.18
N VAL A 206 -6.23 -13.13 5.91
CA VAL A 206 -6.17 -12.32 4.69
C VAL A 206 -6.11 -13.21 3.45
N GLN A 207 -5.29 -14.25 3.46
CA GLN A 207 -5.21 -15.21 2.35
C GLN A 207 -6.55 -15.91 2.10
N LYS A 208 -7.23 -16.39 3.16
CA LYS A 208 -8.59 -16.96 3.06
C LYS A 208 -9.60 -15.93 2.54
N MET A 209 -9.50 -14.68 3.00
CA MET A 209 -10.43 -13.62 2.57
C MET A 209 -10.27 -13.32 1.08
N TYR A 210 -9.04 -13.23 0.56
CA TYR A 210 -8.81 -13.12 -0.89
C TYR A 210 -9.45 -14.29 -1.64
N LYS A 211 -9.26 -15.55 -1.20
CA LYS A 211 -9.89 -16.71 -1.86
C LYS A 211 -11.42 -16.72 -1.79
N CYS A 212 -12.02 -16.00 -0.85
CA CYS A 212 -13.46 -15.85 -0.72
C CYS A 212 -14.03 -14.65 -1.49
N ALA A 213 -13.19 -13.70 -1.89
CA ALA A 213 -13.61 -12.51 -2.61
C ALA A 213 -14.01 -12.82 -4.06
N ASP A 214 -14.93 -12.03 -4.59
CA ASP A 214 -15.36 -12.09 -5.98
C ASP A 214 -14.72 -10.94 -6.78
N VAL A 215 -14.43 -9.79 -6.13
CA VAL A 215 -13.68 -8.66 -6.68
C VAL A 215 -12.84 -8.04 -5.56
N ALA A 216 -11.58 -7.69 -5.83
CA ALA A 216 -10.75 -6.88 -4.93
C ALA A 216 -10.65 -5.44 -5.46
N VAL A 217 -10.69 -4.45 -4.56
CA VAL A 217 -10.67 -3.02 -4.95
C VAL A 217 -9.64 -2.26 -4.12
N PHE A 218 -8.73 -1.55 -4.79
CA PHE A 218 -7.69 -0.71 -4.18
C PHE A 218 -7.80 0.72 -4.72
N PRO A 219 -8.67 1.57 -4.14
CA PRO A 219 -9.06 2.87 -4.66
C PRO A 219 -8.12 3.99 -4.20
N SER A 220 -6.83 3.69 -4.01
CA SER A 220 -5.84 4.63 -3.47
C SER A 220 -5.76 5.92 -4.30
N THR A 221 -5.55 7.05 -3.63
CA THR A 221 -5.21 8.32 -4.27
C THR A 221 -3.70 8.57 -4.33
N TYR A 222 -2.96 7.83 -3.51
CA TYR A 222 -1.50 7.73 -3.56
C TYR A 222 -1.09 6.29 -3.23
N GLU A 223 -0.35 5.64 -4.14
CA GLU A 223 0.18 4.29 -3.95
C GLU A 223 1.55 4.16 -4.61
N PRO A 224 2.63 4.13 -3.85
CA PRO A 224 3.99 4.00 -4.40
C PRO A 224 4.22 2.74 -5.23
N PHE A 225 3.60 1.62 -4.84
CA PHE A 225 3.74 0.35 -5.55
C PHE A 225 2.42 -0.42 -5.66
N GLY A 226 1.87 -0.94 -4.54
CA GLY A 226 0.60 -1.68 -4.54
C GLY A 226 0.73 -3.19 -4.40
N ILE A 227 1.52 -3.67 -3.43
CA ILE A 227 1.67 -5.12 -3.13
C ILE A 227 0.32 -5.82 -2.98
N VAL A 228 -0.67 -5.16 -2.38
CA VAL A 228 -2.02 -5.72 -2.17
C VAL A 228 -2.74 -6.08 -3.48
N ALA A 229 -2.49 -5.35 -4.57
CA ALA A 229 -3.02 -5.69 -5.89
C ALA A 229 -2.39 -6.99 -6.41
N LEU A 230 -1.07 -7.15 -6.26
CA LEU A 230 -0.38 -8.39 -6.62
C LEU A 230 -0.85 -9.58 -5.78
N GLU A 231 -1.14 -9.38 -4.47
CA GLU A 231 -1.71 -10.42 -3.60
C GLU A 231 -3.09 -10.87 -4.10
N ALA A 232 -3.96 -9.92 -4.47
CA ALA A 232 -5.28 -10.23 -5.03
C ALA A 232 -5.16 -11.00 -6.36
N MET A 233 -4.30 -10.54 -7.27
CA MET A 233 -4.02 -11.21 -8.55
C MET A 233 -3.47 -12.62 -8.34
N LEU A 234 -2.52 -12.80 -7.42
CA LEU A 234 -1.97 -14.11 -7.08
C LEU A 234 -3.03 -15.05 -6.47
N ALA A 235 -3.98 -14.51 -5.73
CA ALA A 235 -5.12 -15.26 -5.22
C ALA A 235 -6.13 -15.63 -6.32
N GLY A 236 -6.01 -15.09 -7.53
CA GLY A 236 -6.92 -15.28 -8.65
C GLY A 236 -8.20 -14.44 -8.54
N VAL A 237 -8.14 -13.30 -7.82
CA VAL A 237 -9.29 -12.42 -7.63
C VAL A 237 -9.26 -11.31 -8.67
N PRO A 238 -10.35 -11.12 -9.46
CA PRO A 238 -10.49 -9.97 -10.34
C PRO A 238 -10.28 -8.66 -9.58
N THR A 239 -9.43 -7.77 -10.10
CA THR A 239 -8.95 -6.63 -9.33
C THR A 239 -9.28 -5.30 -10.01
N VAL A 240 -9.80 -4.35 -9.22
CA VAL A 240 -9.98 -2.94 -9.60
C VAL A 240 -8.98 -2.10 -8.83
N VAL A 241 -8.23 -1.26 -9.53
CA VAL A 241 -7.28 -0.32 -8.93
C VAL A 241 -7.54 1.11 -9.39
N SER A 242 -7.07 2.10 -8.65
CA SER A 242 -7.00 3.47 -9.18
C SER A 242 -5.85 3.60 -10.18
N ASP A 243 -6.01 4.51 -11.15
CA ASP A 243 -5.02 4.88 -12.17
C ASP A 243 -3.89 5.78 -11.59
N VAL A 244 -3.30 5.37 -10.46
CA VAL A 244 -2.27 6.16 -9.77
C VAL A 244 -1.06 5.33 -9.38
N GLY A 245 0.10 5.99 -9.42
CA GLY A 245 1.33 5.47 -8.85
C GLY A 245 1.73 4.11 -9.41
N GLY A 246 2.23 3.25 -8.53
CA GLY A 246 2.61 1.89 -8.90
C GLY A 246 1.43 0.99 -9.27
N LEU A 247 0.22 1.30 -8.84
CA LEU A 247 -0.98 0.55 -9.28
C LEU A 247 -1.22 0.67 -10.78
N ASP A 248 -0.99 1.86 -11.33
CA ASP A 248 -1.12 2.12 -12.77
C ASP A 248 -0.07 1.33 -13.59
N GLU A 249 1.09 1.05 -12.99
CA GLU A 249 2.14 0.25 -13.61
C GLU A 249 1.88 -1.27 -13.53
N ILE A 250 1.12 -1.73 -12.53
CA ILE A 250 0.84 -3.16 -12.29
C ILE A 250 -0.30 -3.68 -13.18
N ILE A 251 -1.38 -2.90 -13.35
CA ILE A 251 -2.59 -3.34 -14.04
C ILE A 251 -2.66 -2.78 -15.46
N THR A 252 -2.95 -3.63 -16.42
CA THR A 252 -3.34 -3.26 -17.79
C THR A 252 -4.86 -3.30 -17.88
N HIS A 253 -5.50 -2.11 -17.99
CA HIS A 253 -6.96 -1.99 -17.98
C HIS A 253 -7.65 -2.89 -19.02
N GLY A 254 -8.60 -3.69 -18.55
CA GLY A 254 -9.40 -4.60 -19.37
C GLY A 254 -8.67 -5.88 -19.83
N VAL A 255 -7.42 -6.10 -19.36
CA VAL A 255 -6.62 -7.31 -19.69
C VAL A 255 -6.42 -8.18 -18.46
N ASP A 256 -5.76 -7.67 -17.43
CA ASP A 256 -5.45 -8.38 -16.19
C ASP A 256 -6.10 -7.75 -14.95
N GLY A 257 -6.92 -6.72 -15.15
CA GLY A 257 -7.72 -6.03 -14.14
C GLY A 257 -8.41 -4.80 -14.72
N MET A 258 -9.08 -4.05 -13.87
CA MET A 258 -9.76 -2.81 -14.24
C MET A 258 -9.10 -1.62 -13.55
N LYS A 259 -8.97 -0.50 -14.26
CA LYS A 259 -8.58 0.79 -13.68
C LYS A 259 -9.80 1.68 -13.50
N SER A 260 -9.81 2.44 -12.42
CA SER A 260 -10.79 3.50 -12.17
C SER A 260 -10.05 4.83 -11.96
N TYR A 261 -10.70 5.94 -12.27
CA TYR A 261 -10.14 7.26 -11.96
C TYR A 261 -10.03 7.45 -10.45
N ALA A 262 -8.85 7.88 -10.00
CA ALA A 262 -8.59 8.13 -8.58
C ALA A 262 -9.57 9.14 -7.99
N GLY A 263 -10.09 8.85 -6.80
CA GLY A 263 -11.04 9.71 -6.11
C GLY A 263 -12.43 9.81 -6.77
N ASN A 264 -12.75 8.97 -7.76
CA ASN A 264 -14.02 9.00 -8.48
C ASN A 264 -14.91 7.78 -8.16
N PRO A 265 -15.92 7.92 -7.26
CA PRO A 265 -16.80 6.82 -6.90
C PRO A 265 -17.58 6.23 -8.08
N ASN A 266 -17.95 7.05 -9.08
CA ASN A 266 -18.69 6.56 -10.25
C ASN A 266 -17.81 5.64 -11.11
N SER A 267 -16.56 6.01 -11.35
CA SER A 267 -15.61 5.19 -12.08
C SER A 267 -15.30 3.87 -11.36
N ILE A 268 -15.15 3.91 -10.02
CA ILE A 268 -15.00 2.71 -9.19
C ILE A 268 -16.22 1.80 -9.35
N ALA A 269 -17.43 2.36 -9.25
CA ALA A 269 -18.68 1.59 -9.37
C ALA A 269 -18.80 0.91 -10.75
N ASP A 270 -18.47 1.61 -11.82
CA ASP A 270 -18.56 1.07 -13.19
C ASP A 270 -17.57 -0.09 -13.37
N SER A 271 -16.32 0.07 -12.91
CA SER A 271 -15.29 -0.96 -13.01
C SER A 271 -15.64 -2.20 -12.15
N VAL A 272 -16.13 -2.01 -10.92
CA VAL A 272 -16.58 -3.11 -10.04
C VAL A 272 -17.76 -3.84 -10.66
N THR A 273 -18.77 -3.10 -11.13
CA THR A 273 -19.98 -3.68 -11.73
C THR A 273 -19.63 -4.52 -12.96
N ALA A 274 -18.72 -4.07 -13.80
CA ALA A 274 -18.26 -4.83 -14.97
C ALA A 274 -17.67 -6.19 -14.57
N LEU A 275 -16.88 -6.26 -13.49
CA LEU A 275 -16.29 -7.52 -13.00
C LEU A 275 -17.31 -8.42 -12.27
N LEU A 276 -18.36 -7.85 -11.64
CA LEU A 276 -19.39 -8.66 -10.98
C LEU A 276 -20.30 -9.41 -11.97
N TYR A 277 -20.39 -8.94 -13.22
CA TYR A 277 -21.14 -9.58 -14.30
C TYR A 277 -20.30 -10.52 -15.18
N SER A 278 -18.96 -10.54 -14.99
CA SER A 278 -18.04 -11.41 -15.72
C SER A 278 -17.95 -12.78 -15.08
#